data_6bb8cedfbd8627e854be1a85e7ea90a2
#
_entry.id   6bb8cedfbd8627e854be1a85e7ea90a2
#
_cell.length_a   1.000
_cell.length_b   1.000
_cell.length_c   1.000
_cell.angle_alpha   90.00
_cell.angle_beta   90.00
_cell.angle_gamma   90.00
#
_symmetry.space_group_name_H-M   'P 1'
#
loop_
_entity.id
_entity.type
_entity.pdbx_description
1 polymer ?
#
loop_
_entity_poly.entity_id
_entity_poly.type
_entity_poly.pdbx_seq_one_letter_code
_entity_poly.pdbx_strand_id
1 'polypeptide(L)'
;MNNKQQTFQFENAFADVFMFENGTEVREYHVMIHANSSRLPYAQQLEAVLGAYNQLIEGELVGAQAVFKRYFLSDAANQADDVIVSDVTDCAKSIIQQAPLDGTKIALWVYLMTNVQTGLSKSGLYEVRHGDFRHLWNGSAHNMAANSEYQTRLLFNEYNMQLIQEECTLEANCIRTWFFVNDVDLNYGGVVRARNQFFFTQGLTVNTHFIASTGIGGRQQDPNVLSQMDNYAIAGIRKEQVHYLYASTHLNRTSDYGVSFERGTQVNYADRRHVFISGTASINNKGEVVYPKDIIKQTHRMWENVEALLAEADCNFNDVAEMVVYLRDTADYELVREMYEERFAGKPYVIVHAPVCRPGWLIEMECMAIKAVDLPTMPKF
;
A
#
# COMPACT_ATOMS: atom_id res chain seq x y z
N MET A 1 18.29 -13.00 -13.09
CA MET A 1 17.54 -11.91 -12.43
C MET A 1 16.17 -12.47 -12.17
N ASN A 2 15.72 -12.43 -10.92
CA ASN A 2 14.42 -13.01 -10.52
C ASN A 2 13.26 -12.02 -10.69
N ASN A 3 13.59 -10.74 -10.90
CA ASN A 3 12.64 -9.67 -11.09
C ASN A 3 12.62 -9.25 -12.56
N LYS A 4 11.43 -9.24 -13.16
CA LYS A 4 11.20 -8.73 -14.51
C LYS A 4 10.19 -7.60 -14.46
N GLN A 5 10.32 -6.64 -15.36
CA GLN A 5 9.38 -5.53 -15.53
C GLN A 5 8.98 -5.46 -16.99
N GLN A 6 7.70 -5.23 -17.23
CA GLN A 6 7.16 -5.16 -18.58
C GLN A 6 5.93 -4.26 -18.63
N THR A 7 5.84 -3.44 -19.66
CA THR A 7 4.64 -2.65 -19.95
C THR A 7 3.83 -3.32 -21.05
N PHE A 8 2.54 -3.50 -20.81
CA PHE A 8 1.57 -4.02 -21.77
C PHE A 8 0.64 -2.89 -22.24
N GLN A 9 0.38 -2.85 -23.54
CA GLN A 9 -0.53 -1.87 -24.14
C GLN A 9 -1.84 -2.54 -24.51
N PHE A 10 -2.96 -1.87 -24.20
CA PHE A 10 -4.32 -2.31 -24.51
C PHE A 10 -5.07 -1.19 -25.22
N GLU A 11 -6.26 -1.49 -25.72
CA GLU A 11 -7.15 -0.44 -26.22
C GLU A 11 -7.61 0.44 -25.03
N ASN A 12 -7.24 1.72 -25.06
CA ASN A 12 -7.58 2.72 -24.01
C ASN A 12 -7.01 2.47 -22.60
N ALA A 13 -6.05 1.54 -22.45
CA ALA A 13 -5.34 1.31 -21.18
C ALA A 13 -3.90 0.85 -21.43
N PHE A 14 -3.05 0.96 -20.42
CA PHE A 14 -1.77 0.27 -20.35
C PHE A 14 -1.56 -0.28 -18.92
N ALA A 15 -0.67 -1.27 -18.81
CA ALA A 15 -0.33 -1.86 -17.53
C ALA A 15 1.19 -2.01 -17.39
N ASP A 16 1.74 -1.49 -16.30
CA ASP A 16 3.10 -1.79 -15.87
C ASP A 16 3.06 -2.97 -14.91
N VAL A 17 3.85 -4.01 -15.21
CA VAL A 17 3.85 -5.28 -14.49
C VAL A 17 5.23 -5.56 -13.94
N PHE A 18 5.32 -5.75 -12.64
CA PHE A 18 6.47 -6.36 -11.98
C PHE A 18 6.17 -7.84 -11.76
N MET A 19 7.14 -8.69 -12.09
CA MET A 19 7.06 -10.15 -11.96
C MET A 19 8.21 -10.64 -11.10
N PHE A 20 7.90 -11.39 -10.06
CA PHE A 20 8.87 -12.12 -9.25
C PHE A 20 8.76 -13.62 -9.49
N GLU A 21 9.84 -14.21 -10.01
CA GLU A 21 9.98 -15.64 -10.27
C GLU A 21 11.37 -16.10 -9.83
N ASN A 22 11.46 -17.01 -8.88
CA ASN A 22 12.73 -17.52 -8.37
C ASN A 22 12.86 -19.06 -8.48
N GLY A 23 12.04 -19.68 -9.33
CA GLY A 23 12.01 -21.12 -9.53
C GLY A 23 11.22 -21.90 -8.48
N THR A 24 10.53 -21.21 -7.55
CA THR A 24 9.56 -21.83 -6.64
C THR A 24 8.15 -21.87 -7.23
N GLU A 25 7.23 -22.59 -6.58
CA GLU A 25 5.87 -22.78 -7.10
C GLU A 25 5.07 -21.47 -7.12
N VAL A 26 5.23 -20.62 -6.11
CA VAL A 26 4.48 -19.37 -5.99
C VAL A 26 5.24 -18.23 -6.68
N ARG A 27 4.65 -17.70 -7.75
CA ARG A 27 5.08 -16.47 -8.42
C ARG A 27 4.22 -15.31 -7.92
N GLU A 28 4.78 -14.12 -7.93
CA GLU A 28 4.11 -12.91 -7.49
C GLU A 28 4.16 -11.83 -8.56
N TYR A 29 3.06 -11.09 -8.71
CA TYR A 29 2.94 -10.01 -9.67
C TYR A 29 2.32 -8.78 -9.01
N HIS A 30 2.91 -7.61 -9.28
CA HIS A 30 2.29 -6.33 -9.01
C HIS A 30 2.02 -5.64 -10.33
N VAL A 31 0.79 -5.24 -10.51
CA VAL A 31 0.30 -4.64 -11.76
C VAL A 31 -0.30 -3.28 -11.44
N MET A 32 0.17 -2.24 -12.13
CA MET A 32 -0.46 -0.93 -12.12
C MET A 32 -1.09 -0.68 -13.48
N ILE A 33 -2.41 -0.52 -13.51
CA ILE A 33 -3.19 -0.34 -14.73
C ILE A 33 -3.72 1.09 -14.77
N HIS A 34 -3.46 1.77 -15.88
CA HIS A 34 -3.89 3.13 -16.15
C HIS A 34 -4.80 3.17 -17.37
N ALA A 35 -5.86 3.98 -17.34
CA ALA A 35 -6.50 4.42 -18.54
C ALA A 35 -5.52 5.34 -19.32
N ASN A 36 -5.50 5.26 -20.64
CA ASN A 36 -4.55 6.04 -21.46
C ASN A 36 -5.17 7.31 -22.08
N SER A 37 -6.42 7.62 -21.74
CA SER A 37 -7.12 8.79 -22.27
C SER A 37 -8.02 9.45 -21.24
N SER A 38 -7.68 10.67 -20.85
CA SER A 38 -8.50 11.54 -19.99
C SER A 38 -9.80 12.04 -20.68
N ARG A 39 -9.89 11.89 -22.01
CA ARG A 39 -11.04 12.35 -22.80
C ARG A 39 -12.23 11.39 -22.79
N LEU A 40 -12.00 10.14 -22.38
CA LEU A 40 -13.07 9.14 -22.29
C LEU A 40 -13.96 9.42 -21.07
N PRO A 41 -15.28 9.19 -21.17
CA PRO A 41 -16.15 9.14 -20.00
C PRO A 41 -15.68 8.08 -18.98
N TYR A 42 -16.03 8.27 -17.72
CA TYR A 42 -15.60 7.36 -16.64
C TYR A 42 -15.96 5.89 -16.93
N ALA A 43 -17.18 5.61 -17.39
CA ALA A 43 -17.60 4.24 -17.68
C ALA A 43 -16.68 3.54 -18.70
N GLN A 44 -16.21 4.26 -19.73
CA GLN A 44 -15.27 3.71 -20.70
C GLN A 44 -13.86 3.56 -20.16
N GLN A 45 -13.42 4.43 -19.24
CA GLN A 45 -12.14 4.27 -18.54
C GLN A 45 -12.18 3.05 -17.61
N LEU A 46 -13.28 2.83 -16.88
CA LEU A 46 -13.48 1.67 -16.03
C LEU A 46 -13.48 0.38 -16.87
N GLU A 47 -14.22 0.35 -17.98
CA GLU A 47 -14.24 -0.77 -18.92
C GLU A 47 -12.84 -1.08 -19.45
N ALA A 48 -12.06 -0.05 -19.84
CA ALA A 48 -10.70 -0.22 -20.35
C ALA A 48 -9.75 -0.79 -19.28
N VAL A 49 -9.81 -0.31 -18.05
CA VAL A 49 -8.98 -0.78 -16.93
C VAL A 49 -9.33 -2.23 -16.56
N LEU A 50 -10.62 -2.57 -16.45
CA LEU A 50 -11.06 -3.94 -16.16
C LEU A 50 -10.79 -4.88 -17.35
N GLY A 51 -10.97 -4.41 -18.58
CA GLY A 51 -10.65 -5.15 -19.79
C GLY A 51 -9.15 -5.48 -19.90
N ALA A 52 -8.28 -4.53 -19.57
CA ALA A 52 -6.83 -4.75 -19.50
C ALA A 52 -6.46 -5.79 -18.41
N TYR A 53 -7.06 -5.70 -17.22
CA TYR A 53 -6.88 -6.69 -16.17
C TYR A 53 -7.28 -8.10 -16.64
N ASN A 54 -8.47 -8.25 -17.23
CA ASN A 54 -8.97 -9.54 -17.71
C ASN A 54 -8.07 -10.13 -18.81
N GLN A 55 -7.63 -9.32 -19.77
CA GLN A 55 -6.72 -9.77 -20.81
C GLN A 55 -5.36 -10.24 -20.26
N LEU A 56 -4.83 -9.57 -19.22
CA LEU A 56 -3.60 -10.02 -18.56
C LEU A 56 -3.78 -11.39 -17.89
N ILE A 57 -4.89 -11.59 -17.16
CA ILE A 57 -5.17 -12.85 -16.46
C ILE A 57 -5.41 -14.01 -17.43
N GLU A 58 -6.08 -13.75 -18.55
CA GLU A 58 -6.35 -14.77 -19.59
C GLU A 58 -5.12 -15.07 -20.46
N GLY A 59 -4.18 -14.12 -20.55
CA GLY A 59 -2.99 -14.19 -21.40
C GLY A 59 -1.68 -14.36 -20.63
N GLU A 60 -1.00 -13.25 -20.36
CA GLU A 60 0.39 -13.25 -19.85
C GLU A 60 0.52 -13.74 -18.40
N LEU A 61 -0.53 -13.58 -17.59
CA LEU A 61 -0.54 -13.94 -16.18
C LEU A 61 -1.46 -15.14 -15.88
N VAL A 62 -1.58 -16.06 -16.82
CA VAL A 62 -2.42 -17.26 -16.68
C VAL A 62 -2.07 -18.03 -15.40
N GLY A 63 -3.11 -18.34 -14.62
CA GLY A 63 -3.01 -19.05 -13.34
C GLY A 63 -2.70 -18.15 -12.15
N ALA A 64 -2.51 -16.85 -12.35
CA ALA A 64 -2.42 -15.90 -11.26
C ALA A 64 -3.81 -15.55 -10.71
N GLN A 65 -3.93 -15.48 -9.39
CA GLN A 65 -5.15 -15.11 -8.67
C GLN A 65 -4.94 -13.77 -7.98
N ALA A 66 -5.94 -12.88 -8.05
CA ALA A 66 -5.89 -11.60 -7.36
C ALA A 66 -5.95 -11.82 -5.84
N VAL A 67 -5.02 -11.19 -5.14
CA VAL A 67 -4.92 -11.17 -3.68
C VAL A 67 -5.54 -9.90 -3.13
N PHE A 68 -5.16 -8.78 -3.74
CA PHE A 68 -5.59 -7.45 -3.33
C PHE A 68 -5.70 -6.55 -4.56
N LYS A 69 -6.74 -5.70 -4.59
CA LYS A 69 -6.94 -4.64 -5.57
C LYS A 69 -7.14 -3.30 -4.87
N ARG A 70 -6.50 -2.23 -5.35
CA ARG A 70 -6.79 -0.87 -4.92
C ARG A 70 -7.16 0.00 -6.12
N TYR A 71 -8.36 0.54 -6.08
CA TYR A 71 -8.89 1.47 -7.06
C TYR A 71 -8.67 2.90 -6.59
N PHE A 72 -7.95 3.67 -7.38
CA PHE A 72 -7.75 5.10 -7.20
C PHE A 72 -8.76 5.84 -8.07
N LEU A 73 -9.70 6.55 -7.45
CA LEU A 73 -10.80 7.20 -8.13
C LEU A 73 -10.67 8.72 -8.04
N SER A 74 -11.10 9.44 -9.09
CA SER A 74 -11.16 10.89 -9.08
C SER A 74 -12.35 11.43 -8.29
N ASP A 75 -13.46 10.66 -8.21
CA ASP A 75 -14.71 11.03 -7.52
C ASP A 75 -15.42 9.77 -7.02
N ALA A 76 -15.08 9.30 -5.82
CA ALA A 76 -15.63 8.06 -5.29
C ALA A 76 -17.15 8.11 -5.09
N ALA A 77 -17.72 9.28 -4.78
CA ALA A 77 -19.16 9.44 -4.58
C ALA A 77 -19.99 9.07 -5.82
N ASN A 78 -19.43 9.29 -7.02
CA ASN A 78 -20.09 8.99 -8.29
C ASN A 78 -19.55 7.73 -8.99
N GLN A 79 -18.45 7.15 -8.50
CA GLN A 79 -17.70 6.13 -9.25
C GLN A 79 -17.58 4.79 -8.52
N ALA A 80 -17.63 4.78 -7.19
CA ALA A 80 -17.35 3.58 -6.40
C ALA A 80 -18.37 2.46 -6.63
N ASP A 81 -19.65 2.77 -6.75
CA ASP A 81 -20.71 1.78 -6.97
C ASP A 81 -20.53 1.06 -8.32
N ASP A 82 -20.07 1.77 -9.37
CA ASP A 82 -19.78 1.15 -10.66
C ASP A 82 -18.62 0.16 -10.57
N VAL A 83 -17.58 0.47 -9.78
CA VAL A 83 -16.48 -0.49 -9.52
C VAL A 83 -17.00 -1.73 -8.79
N ILE A 84 -17.81 -1.55 -7.73
CA ILE A 84 -18.36 -2.65 -6.94
C ILE A 84 -19.22 -3.59 -7.81
N VAL A 85 -20.01 -3.04 -8.71
CA VAL A 85 -20.88 -3.82 -9.59
C VAL A 85 -20.11 -4.47 -10.73
N SER A 86 -19.11 -3.79 -11.30
CA SER A 86 -18.42 -4.23 -12.52
C SER A 86 -17.26 -5.19 -12.23
N ASP A 87 -16.56 -5.02 -11.09
CA ASP A 87 -15.48 -5.93 -10.71
C ASP A 87 -15.97 -7.05 -9.77
N VAL A 88 -16.31 -8.17 -10.37
CA VAL A 88 -16.76 -9.38 -9.66
C VAL A 88 -15.61 -10.30 -9.22
N THR A 89 -14.35 -9.87 -9.39
CA THR A 89 -13.18 -10.67 -8.95
C THR A 89 -13.25 -10.91 -7.45
N ASP A 90 -13.06 -12.16 -7.04
CA ASP A 90 -12.96 -12.51 -5.62
C ASP A 90 -11.54 -12.18 -5.11
N CYS A 91 -11.42 -11.10 -4.33
CA CYS A 91 -10.19 -10.65 -3.68
C CYS A 91 -10.52 -9.56 -2.65
N ALA A 92 -9.56 -9.23 -1.78
CA ALA A 92 -9.69 -8.02 -0.97
C ALA A 92 -9.65 -6.77 -1.86
N LYS A 93 -10.55 -5.81 -1.65
CA LYS A 93 -10.67 -4.60 -2.46
C LYS A 93 -10.62 -3.35 -1.61
N SER A 94 -9.78 -2.41 -2.03
CA SER A 94 -9.72 -1.05 -1.52
C SER A 94 -10.22 -0.10 -2.61
N ILE A 95 -11.23 0.69 -2.30
CA ILE A 95 -11.79 1.71 -3.21
C ILE A 95 -11.66 3.04 -2.52
N ILE A 96 -10.90 3.96 -3.12
CA ILE A 96 -10.54 5.21 -2.48
C ILE A 96 -10.53 6.38 -3.46
N GLN A 97 -11.06 7.51 -3.05
CA GLN A 97 -10.88 8.76 -3.78
C GLN A 97 -9.49 9.31 -3.47
N GLN A 98 -8.60 9.04 -4.38
CA GLN A 98 -7.28 9.64 -4.55
C GLN A 98 -7.08 9.77 -6.06
N ALA A 99 -7.43 10.93 -6.60
CA ALA A 99 -7.50 11.15 -8.05
C ALA A 99 -6.13 10.90 -8.72
N PRO A 100 -6.03 10.03 -9.72
CA PRO A 100 -4.85 9.96 -10.58
C PRO A 100 -4.59 11.33 -11.19
N LEU A 101 -3.33 11.78 -11.18
CA LEU A 101 -2.99 13.13 -11.63
C LEU A 101 -2.66 13.20 -13.13
N ASP A 102 -2.62 12.07 -13.83
CA ASP A 102 -2.48 11.98 -15.28
C ASP A 102 -3.73 12.46 -16.06
N GLY A 103 -4.71 12.99 -15.33
CA GLY A 103 -5.98 13.48 -15.87
C GLY A 103 -7.03 12.40 -16.11
N THR A 104 -6.73 11.14 -15.83
CA THR A 104 -7.70 10.06 -15.88
C THR A 104 -8.57 10.01 -14.59
N LYS A 105 -9.66 9.25 -14.64
CA LYS A 105 -10.62 9.17 -13.55
C LYS A 105 -10.42 7.95 -12.67
N ILE A 106 -9.58 7.01 -13.11
CA ILE A 106 -9.35 5.73 -12.44
C ILE A 106 -7.97 5.19 -12.77
N ALA A 107 -7.30 4.64 -11.77
CA ALA A 107 -6.17 3.73 -11.90
C ALA A 107 -6.39 2.53 -10.98
N LEU A 108 -5.72 1.41 -11.26
CA LEU A 108 -5.89 0.17 -10.51
C LEU A 108 -4.52 -0.46 -10.19
N TRP A 109 -4.23 -0.66 -8.91
CA TRP A 109 -3.17 -1.55 -8.47
C TRP A 109 -3.72 -2.92 -8.14
N VAL A 110 -3.07 -3.97 -8.66
CA VAL A 110 -3.40 -5.38 -8.38
C VAL A 110 -2.17 -6.12 -7.89
N TYR A 111 -2.31 -6.83 -6.79
CA TYR A 111 -1.35 -7.83 -6.33
C TYR A 111 -1.90 -9.24 -6.62
N LEU A 112 -1.08 -10.08 -7.25
CA LEU A 112 -1.49 -11.42 -7.68
C LEU A 112 -0.44 -12.46 -7.29
N MET A 113 -0.92 -13.69 -7.05
CA MET A 113 -0.07 -14.86 -6.78
C MET A 113 -0.54 -16.06 -7.61
N THR A 114 0.40 -16.95 -7.96
CA THR A 114 0.07 -18.28 -8.56
C THR A 114 0.15 -19.37 -7.52
N ASN A 115 -0.51 -20.51 -7.81
CA ASN A 115 -0.45 -21.73 -6.99
C ASN A 115 -0.82 -21.49 -5.51
N VAL A 116 -1.83 -20.66 -5.29
CA VAL A 116 -2.39 -20.34 -3.98
C VAL A 116 -3.86 -20.75 -3.90
N GLN A 117 -4.36 -20.95 -2.69
CA GLN A 117 -5.78 -21.12 -2.43
C GLN A 117 -6.33 -19.81 -1.84
N THR A 118 -7.44 -19.34 -2.38
CA THR A 118 -8.03 -18.05 -1.98
C THR A 118 -9.47 -18.20 -1.54
N GLY A 119 -9.95 -17.29 -0.70
CA GLY A 119 -11.35 -17.22 -0.27
C GLY A 119 -11.53 -16.38 1.00
N LEU A 120 -12.77 -16.31 1.48
CA LEU A 120 -13.05 -15.67 2.76
C LEU A 120 -12.67 -16.59 3.92
N SER A 121 -11.98 -16.04 4.90
CA SER A 121 -11.71 -16.71 6.17
C SER A 121 -12.96 -16.73 7.06
N LYS A 122 -12.89 -17.47 8.18
CA LYS A 122 -14.01 -17.51 9.15
C LYS A 122 -14.33 -16.17 9.80
N SER A 123 -13.37 -15.25 9.83
CA SER A 123 -13.54 -13.88 10.35
C SER A 123 -14.01 -12.87 9.30
N GLY A 124 -14.15 -13.29 8.03
CA GLY A 124 -14.51 -12.41 6.92
C GLY A 124 -13.32 -11.66 6.28
N LEU A 125 -12.08 -11.91 6.73
CA LEU A 125 -10.90 -11.42 6.04
C LEU A 125 -10.69 -12.24 4.75
N TYR A 126 -10.16 -11.61 3.69
CA TYR A 126 -9.78 -12.35 2.50
C TYR A 126 -8.47 -13.08 2.75
N GLU A 127 -8.50 -14.39 2.57
CA GLU A 127 -7.41 -15.28 2.89
C GLU A 127 -6.75 -15.86 1.62
N VAL A 128 -5.43 -15.83 1.61
CA VAL A 128 -4.60 -16.49 0.60
C VAL A 128 -3.68 -17.47 1.30
N ARG A 129 -3.77 -18.75 0.93
CA ARG A 129 -3.01 -19.85 1.55
C ARG A 129 -1.97 -20.42 0.61
N HIS A 130 -0.78 -20.61 1.11
CA HIS A 130 0.26 -21.43 0.52
C HIS A 130 1.23 -21.92 1.61
N GLY A 131 1.75 -23.16 1.47
CA GLY A 131 2.61 -23.74 2.49
C GLY A 131 1.98 -23.69 3.88
N ASP A 132 2.73 -23.17 4.85
CA ASP A 132 2.30 -23.01 6.25
C ASP A 132 1.65 -21.64 6.52
N PHE A 133 1.52 -20.78 5.52
CA PHE A 133 1.08 -19.40 5.70
C PHE A 133 -0.36 -19.17 5.22
N ARG A 134 -1.04 -18.29 5.95
CA ARG A 134 -2.30 -17.67 5.56
C ARG A 134 -2.13 -16.15 5.55
N HIS A 135 -2.19 -15.55 4.39
CA HIS A 135 -2.15 -14.10 4.21
C HIS A 135 -3.56 -13.56 4.33
N LEU A 136 -3.80 -12.73 5.32
CA LEU A 136 -5.11 -12.18 5.69
C LEU A 136 -5.18 -10.72 5.28
N TRP A 137 -6.05 -10.42 4.32
CA TRP A 137 -6.23 -9.09 3.76
C TRP A 137 -7.60 -8.52 4.07
N ASN A 138 -7.65 -7.21 4.34
CA ASN A 138 -8.88 -6.46 4.43
C ASN A 138 -8.71 -5.15 3.65
N GLY A 139 -9.70 -4.77 2.88
CA GLY A 139 -9.74 -3.51 2.14
C GLY A 139 -11.03 -2.74 2.41
N SER A 140 -10.95 -1.42 2.37
CA SER A 140 -12.07 -0.50 2.53
C SER A 140 -12.87 -0.63 3.85
N ALA A 141 -12.27 -1.11 4.93
CA ALA A 141 -12.93 -1.13 6.23
C ALA A 141 -13.26 0.29 6.69
N HIS A 142 -14.51 0.55 7.03
CA HIS A 142 -14.98 1.86 7.43
C HIS A 142 -16.23 1.80 8.33
N ASN A 143 -16.52 2.89 9.00
CA ASN A 143 -17.78 3.10 9.72
C ASN A 143 -18.12 4.61 9.77
N MET A 144 -19.30 4.96 10.28
CA MET A 144 -19.79 6.33 10.34
C MET A 144 -20.00 6.82 11.78
N ALA A 145 -19.11 6.43 12.70
CA ALA A 145 -19.16 6.94 14.07
C ALA A 145 -18.87 8.45 14.13
N ALA A 146 -19.10 9.08 15.29
CA ALA A 146 -19.19 10.52 15.47
C ALA A 146 -17.99 11.35 14.98
N ASN A 147 -16.78 10.82 15.00
CA ASN A 147 -15.55 11.52 14.57
C ASN A 147 -14.44 10.54 14.21
N SER A 148 -13.35 11.06 13.64
CA SER A 148 -12.23 10.24 13.16
C SER A 148 -11.56 9.38 14.25
N GLU A 149 -11.52 9.86 15.49
CA GLU A 149 -10.97 9.09 16.61
C GLU A 149 -11.85 7.88 16.95
N TYR A 150 -13.16 8.07 17.05
CA TYR A 150 -14.10 6.96 17.30
C TYR A 150 -14.13 5.98 16.13
N GLN A 151 -14.17 6.48 14.89
CA GLN A 151 -14.12 5.63 13.71
C GLN A 151 -12.87 4.74 13.70
N THR A 152 -11.70 5.32 13.91
CA THR A 152 -10.43 4.58 13.96
C THR A 152 -10.39 3.57 15.11
N ARG A 153 -10.92 3.92 16.28
CA ARG A 153 -11.01 3.00 17.44
C ARG A 153 -11.89 1.78 17.12
N LEU A 154 -13.03 1.99 16.47
CA LEU A 154 -13.93 0.91 16.05
C LEU A 154 -13.29 0.03 14.99
N LEU A 155 -12.59 0.60 14.01
CA LEU A 155 -11.85 -0.13 12.99
C LEU A 155 -10.80 -1.07 13.62
N PHE A 156 -10.01 -0.57 14.57
CA PHE A 156 -9.05 -1.41 15.27
C PHE A 156 -9.71 -2.49 16.14
N ASN A 157 -10.81 -2.17 16.82
CA ASN A 157 -11.54 -3.15 17.63
C ASN A 157 -12.06 -4.29 16.74
N GLU A 158 -12.69 -3.97 15.62
CA GLU A 158 -13.21 -4.95 14.68
C GLU A 158 -12.08 -5.81 14.09
N TYR A 159 -11.02 -5.18 13.60
CA TYR A 159 -9.88 -5.89 13.05
C TYR A 159 -9.19 -6.79 14.08
N ASN A 160 -9.01 -6.34 15.33
CA ASN A 160 -8.46 -7.16 16.39
C ASN A 160 -9.33 -8.38 16.71
N MET A 161 -10.67 -8.22 16.70
CA MET A 161 -11.59 -9.35 16.87
C MET A 161 -11.49 -10.34 15.70
N GLN A 162 -11.34 -9.86 14.47
CA GLN A 162 -11.12 -10.70 13.30
C GLN A 162 -9.80 -11.49 13.44
N LEU A 163 -8.70 -10.83 13.84
CA LEU A 163 -7.42 -11.49 14.06
C LEU A 163 -7.50 -12.56 15.16
N ILE A 164 -8.16 -12.29 16.29
CA ILE A 164 -8.37 -13.28 17.37
C ILE A 164 -9.12 -14.51 16.85
N GLN A 165 -10.14 -14.33 16.02
CA GLN A 165 -10.85 -15.45 15.38
C GLN A 165 -9.93 -16.28 14.48
N GLU A 166 -8.91 -15.68 13.88
CA GLU A 166 -7.89 -16.35 13.06
C GLU A 166 -6.71 -16.91 13.87
N GLU A 167 -6.79 -16.86 15.20
CA GLU A 167 -5.71 -17.26 16.13
C GLU A 167 -4.45 -16.39 15.96
N CYS A 168 -4.65 -15.13 15.61
CA CYS A 168 -3.64 -14.11 15.39
C CYS A 168 -3.78 -12.97 16.39
N THR A 169 -2.71 -12.19 16.52
CA THR A 169 -2.69 -10.95 17.30
C THR A 169 -2.23 -9.78 16.42
N LEU A 170 -2.61 -8.57 16.81
CA LEU A 170 -2.15 -7.37 16.13
C LEU A 170 -0.62 -7.25 16.23
N GLU A 171 -0.05 -7.55 17.38
CA GLU A 171 1.39 -7.46 17.66
C GLU A 171 2.20 -8.47 16.83
N ALA A 172 1.80 -9.75 16.82
CA ALA A 172 2.61 -10.79 16.21
C ALA A 172 2.40 -10.98 14.72
N ASN A 173 1.22 -10.63 14.19
CA ASN A 173 0.80 -11.04 12.85
C ASN A 173 0.54 -9.88 11.88
N CYS A 174 0.17 -8.67 12.37
CA CYS A 174 -0.13 -7.55 11.50
C CYS A 174 1.16 -6.95 10.92
N ILE A 175 1.28 -6.99 9.60
CA ILE A 175 2.48 -6.54 8.88
C ILE A 175 2.32 -5.10 8.38
N ARG A 176 1.11 -4.72 7.96
CA ARG A 176 0.88 -3.46 7.28
C ARG A 176 -0.53 -2.92 7.53
N THR A 177 -0.64 -1.60 7.73
CA THR A 177 -1.91 -0.88 7.76
C THR A 177 -1.86 0.36 6.87
N TRP A 178 -3.00 0.75 6.29
CA TRP A 178 -3.19 2.00 5.58
C TRP A 178 -4.40 2.71 6.16
N PHE A 179 -4.27 4.02 6.37
CA PHE A 179 -5.36 4.90 6.78
C PHE A 179 -5.55 5.97 5.72
N PHE A 180 -6.74 5.98 5.13
CA PHE A 180 -7.18 7.02 4.23
C PHE A 180 -8.09 7.96 5.03
N VAL A 181 -7.67 9.20 5.16
CA VAL A 181 -8.30 10.17 6.06
C VAL A 181 -8.96 11.28 5.26
N ASN A 182 -10.28 11.37 5.35
CA ASN A 182 -11.05 12.45 4.74
C ASN A 182 -10.70 13.76 5.46
N ASP A 183 -10.29 14.78 4.70
CA ASP A 183 -9.74 16.03 5.23
C ASP A 183 -8.66 15.77 6.30
N VAL A 184 -7.51 15.30 5.82
CA VAL A 184 -6.41 14.87 6.69
C VAL A 184 -5.91 15.98 7.63
N ASP A 185 -5.99 17.24 7.21
CA ASP A 185 -5.56 18.39 8.03
C ASP A 185 -6.45 18.57 9.27
N LEU A 186 -7.72 18.19 9.20
CA LEU A 186 -8.67 18.24 10.33
C LEU A 186 -8.73 16.91 11.11
N ASN A 187 -8.72 15.78 10.42
CA ASN A 187 -9.11 14.49 11.01
C ASN A 187 -7.94 13.60 11.43
N TYR A 188 -6.72 13.85 10.94
CA TYR A 188 -5.58 12.97 11.23
C TYR A 188 -5.22 12.90 12.72
N GLY A 189 -5.40 13.98 13.46
CA GLY A 189 -5.17 14.00 14.91
C GLY A 189 -6.00 12.98 15.68
N GLY A 190 -7.26 12.74 15.25
CA GLY A 190 -8.13 11.72 15.82
C GLY A 190 -7.62 10.30 15.54
N VAL A 191 -7.18 10.04 14.30
CA VAL A 191 -6.59 8.75 13.91
C VAL A 191 -5.35 8.44 14.75
N VAL A 192 -4.45 9.41 14.93
CA VAL A 192 -3.23 9.25 15.73
C VAL A 192 -3.56 8.93 17.19
N ARG A 193 -4.49 9.66 17.83
CA ARG A 193 -4.87 9.40 19.23
C ARG A 193 -5.45 8.01 19.40
N ALA A 194 -6.39 7.59 18.54
CA ALA A 194 -7.00 6.27 18.59
C ALA A 194 -5.94 5.17 18.42
N ARG A 195 -5.06 5.30 17.42
CA ARG A 195 -3.99 4.33 17.14
C ARG A 195 -3.04 4.21 18.33
N ASN A 196 -2.53 5.33 18.86
CA ASN A 196 -1.59 5.32 19.98
C ASN A 196 -2.19 4.63 21.22
N GLN A 197 -3.44 4.94 21.55
CA GLN A 197 -4.15 4.32 22.69
C GLN A 197 -4.37 2.82 22.45
N PHE A 198 -4.83 2.45 21.26
CA PHE A 198 -5.12 1.06 20.93
C PHE A 198 -3.84 0.22 20.93
N PHE A 199 -2.79 0.68 20.27
CA PHE A 199 -1.51 0.00 20.20
C PHE A 199 -0.91 -0.26 21.58
N PHE A 200 -0.99 0.73 22.47
CA PHE A 200 -0.54 0.56 23.85
C PHE A 200 -1.24 -0.63 24.55
N THR A 201 -2.55 -0.79 24.35
CA THR A 201 -3.32 -1.91 24.94
C THR A 201 -2.97 -3.27 24.32
N GLN A 202 -2.41 -3.28 23.11
CA GLN A 202 -2.01 -4.49 22.38
C GLN A 202 -0.50 -4.82 22.51
N GLY A 203 0.22 -4.13 23.41
CA GLY A 203 1.64 -4.38 23.62
C GLY A 203 2.57 -3.74 22.55
N LEU A 204 2.02 -2.95 21.65
CA LEU A 204 2.76 -2.20 20.63
C LEU A 204 3.24 -0.87 21.23
N THR A 205 4.51 -0.81 21.58
CA THR A 205 5.12 0.32 22.32
C THR A 205 6.51 0.63 21.79
N VAL A 206 7.11 1.71 22.29
CA VAL A 206 8.51 2.08 21.97
C VAL A 206 9.53 1.03 22.43
N ASN A 207 9.18 0.18 23.36
CA ASN A 207 10.04 -0.90 23.89
C ASN A 207 9.85 -2.24 23.18
N THR A 208 8.83 -2.36 22.34
CA THR A 208 8.56 -3.51 21.49
C THR A 208 8.75 -3.11 20.04
N HIS A 209 7.69 -2.90 19.32
CA HIS A 209 7.67 -2.37 17.96
C HIS A 209 6.31 -1.76 17.67
N PHE A 210 6.18 -1.09 16.54
CA PHE A 210 4.90 -0.72 15.94
C PHE A 210 4.69 -1.49 14.63
N ILE A 211 3.70 -1.10 13.85
CA ILE A 211 3.35 -1.71 12.56
C ILE A 211 3.71 -0.71 11.44
N ALA A 212 4.24 -1.18 10.32
CA ALA A 212 4.43 -0.33 9.15
C ALA A 212 3.08 0.23 8.68
N SER A 213 3.01 1.54 8.47
CA SER A 213 1.73 2.22 8.23
C SER A 213 1.88 3.45 7.34
N THR A 214 0.87 3.70 6.52
CA THR A 214 0.70 4.98 5.82
C THR A 214 -0.60 5.63 6.30
N GLY A 215 -0.54 6.91 6.67
CA GLY A 215 -1.71 7.72 7.02
C GLY A 215 -1.75 8.94 6.12
N ILE A 216 -2.68 8.99 5.18
CA ILE A 216 -2.69 9.89 4.04
C ILE A 216 -4.09 10.42 3.75
N GLY A 217 -4.20 11.54 3.06
CA GLY A 217 -5.47 12.05 2.56
C GLY A 217 -6.13 11.07 1.59
N GLY A 218 -7.41 10.82 1.80
CA GLY A 218 -8.23 9.99 0.94
C GLY A 218 -9.66 9.97 1.41
N ARG A 219 -10.61 9.75 0.51
CA ARG A 219 -12.04 9.83 0.82
C ARG A 219 -12.76 8.58 0.35
N GLN A 220 -13.64 8.07 1.19
CA GLN A 220 -14.61 7.05 0.84
C GLN A 220 -15.81 7.69 0.10
N GLN A 221 -16.66 6.90 -0.57
CA GLN A 221 -17.83 7.44 -1.28
C GLN A 221 -18.79 8.20 -0.35
N ASP A 222 -19.00 7.74 0.90
CA ASP A 222 -19.77 8.45 1.89
C ASP A 222 -18.90 9.51 2.61
N PRO A 223 -19.26 10.81 2.55
CA PRO A 223 -18.51 11.88 3.18
C PRO A 223 -18.45 11.81 4.72
N ASN A 224 -19.33 11.03 5.36
CA ASN A 224 -19.34 10.83 6.81
C ASN A 224 -18.27 9.81 7.25
N VAL A 225 -17.69 9.06 6.33
CA VAL A 225 -16.53 8.22 6.60
C VAL A 225 -15.28 9.11 6.65
N LEU A 226 -14.78 9.34 7.85
CA LEU A 226 -13.61 10.20 8.10
C LEU A 226 -12.30 9.42 8.11
N SER A 227 -12.37 8.08 8.33
CA SER A 227 -11.23 7.18 8.34
C SER A 227 -11.61 5.85 7.71
N GLN A 228 -10.91 5.45 6.65
CA GLN A 228 -10.98 4.12 6.04
C GLN A 228 -9.66 3.41 6.31
N MET A 229 -9.70 2.10 6.54
CA MET A 229 -8.51 1.30 6.87
C MET A 229 -8.40 0.07 5.97
N ASP A 230 -7.21 -0.15 5.41
CA ASP A 230 -6.81 -1.43 4.82
C ASP A 230 -5.79 -2.10 5.72
N ASN A 231 -5.76 -3.44 5.73
CA ASN A 231 -4.90 -4.21 6.62
C ASN A 231 -4.34 -5.45 5.92
N TYR A 232 -3.15 -5.83 6.37
CA TYR A 232 -2.51 -7.08 5.99
C TYR A 232 -1.85 -7.75 7.18
N ALA A 233 -2.16 -9.02 7.41
CA ALA A 233 -1.56 -9.86 8.43
C ALA A 233 -1.16 -11.23 7.87
N ILE A 234 -0.24 -11.93 8.55
CA ILE A 234 0.21 -13.27 8.17
C ILE A 234 0.05 -14.20 9.37
N ALA A 235 -0.87 -15.18 9.26
CA ALA A 235 -0.94 -16.29 10.19
C ALA A 235 0.12 -17.36 9.83
N GLY A 236 0.71 -17.97 10.84
CA GLY A 236 1.82 -18.93 10.67
C GLY A 236 3.22 -18.28 10.62
N ILE A 237 3.30 -16.94 10.62
CA ILE A 237 4.58 -16.24 10.65
C ILE A 237 5.28 -16.41 12.01
N ARG A 238 6.60 -16.51 11.99
CA ARG A 238 7.44 -16.58 13.17
C ARG A 238 8.10 -15.22 13.45
N LYS A 239 8.35 -14.91 14.70
CA LYS A 239 8.95 -13.64 15.13
C LYS A 239 10.29 -13.36 14.44
N GLU A 240 11.13 -14.36 14.25
CA GLU A 240 12.43 -14.26 13.60
C GLU A 240 12.37 -13.94 12.10
N GLN A 241 11.21 -14.06 11.47
CA GLN A 241 11.01 -13.69 10.07
C GLN A 241 10.77 -12.18 9.90
N VAL A 242 10.31 -11.49 10.96
CA VAL A 242 9.88 -10.09 10.89
C VAL A 242 10.95 -9.17 11.44
N HIS A 243 11.35 -8.18 10.66
CA HIS A 243 12.30 -7.14 11.04
C HIS A 243 11.74 -5.77 10.74
N TYR A 244 12.01 -4.80 11.62
CA TYR A 244 11.54 -3.43 11.48
C TYR A 244 12.66 -2.53 11.00
N LEU A 245 12.34 -1.64 10.07
CA LEU A 245 13.31 -0.77 9.40
C LEU A 245 13.23 0.65 9.97
N TYR A 246 14.36 1.27 10.15
CA TYR A 246 14.49 2.57 10.81
C TYR A 246 15.23 3.61 9.99
N ALA A 247 16.27 3.22 9.23
CA ALA A 247 17.19 4.10 8.50
C ALA A 247 17.66 5.28 9.36
N SER A 248 18.19 5.02 10.55
CA SER A 248 18.48 6.01 11.60
C SER A 248 19.44 7.13 11.19
N THR A 249 20.21 6.94 10.12
CA THR A 249 21.07 7.99 9.53
C THR A 249 20.26 9.03 8.75
N HIS A 250 19.06 8.69 8.30
CA HIS A 250 18.20 9.50 7.44
C HIS A 250 16.89 9.92 8.12
N LEU A 251 16.36 9.07 8.98
CA LEU A 251 15.03 9.19 9.58
C LEU A 251 15.13 9.09 11.11
N ASN A 252 14.24 9.78 11.83
CA ASN A 252 14.04 9.59 13.26
C ASN A 252 12.97 8.52 13.54
N ARG A 253 12.91 8.06 14.79
CA ARG A 253 11.79 7.22 15.24
C ARG A 253 10.48 8.02 15.19
N THR A 254 9.42 7.37 14.78
CA THR A 254 8.10 8.03 14.66
C THR A 254 7.53 8.44 16.01
N SER A 255 7.87 7.68 17.07
CA SER A 255 7.55 7.99 18.46
C SER A 255 8.10 9.34 18.94
N ASP A 256 9.21 9.82 18.37
CA ASP A 256 9.83 11.07 18.76
C ASP A 256 8.93 12.30 18.50
N TYR A 257 7.96 12.17 17.57
CA TYR A 257 6.98 13.20 17.28
C TYR A 257 5.53 12.75 17.52
N GLY A 258 5.36 11.73 18.38
CA GLY A 258 4.06 11.38 18.96
C GLY A 258 3.17 10.49 18.08
N VAL A 259 3.72 9.77 17.09
CA VAL A 259 2.97 8.81 16.28
C VAL A 259 3.54 7.40 16.43
N SER A 260 2.68 6.39 16.25
CA SER A 260 3.01 4.98 16.48
C SER A 260 2.95 4.21 15.17
N PHE A 261 4.05 4.18 14.41
CA PHE A 261 4.24 3.29 13.26
C PHE A 261 5.72 3.02 13.03
N GLU A 262 6.06 1.94 12.32
CA GLU A 262 7.42 1.69 11.84
C GLU A 262 7.63 2.26 10.44
N ARG A 263 8.86 2.67 10.13
CA ARG A 263 9.24 3.20 8.82
C ARG A 263 9.13 2.15 7.71
N GLY A 264 9.26 0.89 8.08
CA GLY A 264 9.06 -0.25 7.20
C GLY A 264 9.11 -1.55 7.98
N THR A 265 8.60 -2.61 7.36
CA THR A 265 8.65 -3.99 7.86
C THR A 265 9.22 -4.88 6.78
N GLN A 266 10.19 -5.70 7.14
CA GLN A 266 10.78 -6.75 6.32
C GLN A 266 10.27 -8.09 6.81
N VAL A 267 9.85 -8.97 5.88
CA VAL A 267 9.47 -10.35 6.15
C VAL A 267 10.38 -11.29 5.35
N ASN A 268 11.10 -12.17 6.04
CA ASN A 268 12.02 -13.13 5.43
C ASN A 268 11.37 -14.51 5.30
N TYR A 269 11.50 -15.08 4.12
CA TYR A 269 11.24 -16.48 3.82
C TYR A 269 12.53 -17.14 3.34
N ALA A 270 12.53 -18.46 3.19
CA ALA A 270 13.72 -19.18 2.74
C ALA A 270 14.23 -18.72 1.37
N ASP A 271 13.33 -18.35 0.49
CA ASP A 271 13.56 -18.08 -0.94
C ASP A 271 13.36 -16.62 -1.35
N ARG A 272 12.70 -15.82 -0.50
CA ARG A 272 12.38 -14.42 -0.80
C ARG A 272 12.30 -13.57 0.45
N ARG A 273 12.37 -12.27 0.23
CA ARG A 273 12.18 -11.22 1.23
C ARG A 273 11.13 -10.24 0.71
N HIS A 274 10.13 -9.98 1.54
CA HIS A 274 9.18 -8.89 1.32
C HIS A 274 9.58 -7.69 2.17
N VAL A 275 9.51 -6.50 1.59
CA VAL A 275 9.78 -5.24 2.30
C VAL A 275 8.65 -4.27 2.05
N PHE A 276 8.00 -3.85 3.12
CA PHE A 276 6.89 -2.90 3.09
C PHE A 276 7.38 -1.56 3.64
N ILE A 277 7.57 -0.57 2.80
CA ILE A 277 7.97 0.78 3.18
C ILE A 277 6.73 1.61 3.45
N SER A 278 6.65 2.18 4.66
CA SER A 278 5.58 3.11 5.07
C SER A 278 5.65 4.41 4.30
N GLY A 279 4.57 5.18 4.32
CA GLY A 279 4.57 6.54 3.81
C GLY A 279 5.79 7.31 4.32
N THR A 280 6.62 7.77 3.39
CA THR A 280 7.91 8.39 3.65
C THR A 280 7.98 9.72 2.90
N ALA A 281 8.28 10.80 3.62
CA ALA A 281 8.36 12.15 3.09
C ALA A 281 9.79 12.75 3.22
N SER A 282 9.96 14.00 2.82
CA SER A 282 11.23 14.74 2.92
C SER A 282 11.50 15.21 4.35
N ILE A 283 12.07 14.35 5.17
CA ILE A 283 12.52 14.65 6.54
C ILE A 283 13.97 14.23 6.76
N ASN A 284 14.57 14.71 7.84
CA ASN A 284 15.87 14.27 8.31
C ASN A 284 15.74 13.40 9.59
N ASN A 285 16.89 12.96 10.11
CA ASN A 285 16.96 12.13 11.31
C ASN A 285 16.65 12.88 12.63
N LYS A 286 16.25 14.14 12.58
CA LYS A 286 15.70 14.91 13.69
C LYS A 286 14.18 15.10 13.57
N GLY A 287 13.55 14.56 12.48
CA GLY A 287 12.13 14.74 12.20
C GLY A 287 11.76 16.10 11.61
N GLU A 288 12.77 16.88 11.18
CA GLU A 288 12.57 18.20 10.58
C GLU A 288 12.28 18.06 9.09
N VAL A 289 11.36 18.90 8.57
CA VAL A 289 11.10 19.00 7.12
C VAL A 289 12.35 19.53 6.42
N VAL A 290 12.82 18.81 5.42
CA VAL A 290 13.96 19.22 4.60
C VAL A 290 13.45 19.82 3.30
N TYR A 291 14.06 20.93 2.89
CA TYR A 291 13.69 21.68 1.66
C TYR A 291 12.23 22.16 1.64
N PRO A 292 11.78 22.92 2.65
CA PRO A 292 10.40 23.42 2.70
C PRO A 292 10.05 24.23 1.43
N LYS A 293 8.87 23.98 0.86
CA LYS A 293 8.34 24.63 -0.35
C LYS A 293 9.08 24.34 -1.66
N ASP A 294 9.97 23.35 -1.70
CA ASP A 294 10.72 22.97 -2.90
C ASP A 294 10.39 21.52 -3.26
N ILE A 295 9.44 21.33 -4.19
CA ILE A 295 8.95 19.99 -4.56
C ILE A 295 10.04 19.12 -5.17
N ILE A 296 10.93 19.68 -6.00
CA ILE A 296 11.99 18.94 -6.65
C ILE A 296 12.96 18.36 -5.61
N LYS A 297 13.45 19.21 -4.70
CA LYS A 297 14.36 18.78 -3.63
C LYS A 297 13.66 17.85 -2.63
N GLN A 298 12.38 18.08 -2.32
CA GLN A 298 11.63 17.14 -1.47
C GLN A 298 11.47 15.77 -2.12
N THR A 299 11.25 15.71 -3.43
CA THR A 299 11.18 14.43 -4.17
C THR A 299 12.52 13.69 -4.08
N HIS A 300 13.64 14.34 -4.33
CA HIS A 300 14.96 13.72 -4.19
C HIS A 300 15.24 13.25 -2.77
N ARG A 301 14.95 14.07 -1.75
CA ARG A 301 15.16 13.70 -0.36
C ARG A 301 14.27 12.55 0.09
N MET A 302 13.03 12.52 -0.36
CA MET A 302 12.13 11.40 -0.14
C MET A 302 12.69 10.10 -0.73
N TRP A 303 13.21 10.14 -1.96
CA TRP A 303 13.88 8.98 -2.57
C TRP A 303 15.10 8.53 -1.79
N GLU A 304 15.96 9.45 -1.32
CA GLU A 304 17.11 9.12 -0.45
C GLU A 304 16.67 8.40 0.82
N ASN A 305 15.59 8.85 1.45
CA ASN A 305 15.02 8.24 2.65
C ASN A 305 14.51 6.81 2.37
N VAL A 306 13.78 6.61 1.27
CA VAL A 306 13.30 5.28 0.84
C VAL A 306 14.48 4.37 0.47
N GLU A 307 15.48 4.89 -0.23
CA GLU A 307 16.67 4.14 -0.61
C GLU A 307 17.45 3.65 0.63
N ALA A 308 17.54 4.49 1.68
CA ALA A 308 18.17 4.11 2.96
C ALA A 308 17.38 2.99 3.68
N LEU A 309 16.05 3.03 3.65
CA LEU A 309 15.21 1.96 4.19
C LEU A 309 15.33 0.66 3.41
N LEU A 310 15.34 0.74 2.08
CA LEU A 310 15.56 -0.42 1.22
C LEU A 310 16.95 -1.03 1.44
N ALA A 311 17.98 -0.19 1.55
CA ALA A 311 19.37 -0.64 1.81
C ALA A 311 19.51 -1.33 3.16
N GLU A 312 18.82 -0.87 4.23
CA GLU A 312 18.78 -1.55 5.53
C GLU A 312 18.20 -2.96 5.41
N ALA A 313 17.26 -3.16 4.47
CA ALA A 313 16.68 -4.46 4.14
C ALA A 313 17.50 -5.23 3.07
N ASP A 314 18.72 -4.79 2.74
CA ASP A 314 19.52 -5.35 1.65
C ASP A 314 18.76 -5.38 0.31
N CYS A 315 17.93 -4.37 0.04
CA CYS A 315 17.20 -4.14 -1.19
C CYS A 315 17.58 -2.81 -1.84
N ASN A 316 17.09 -2.58 -3.04
CA ASN A 316 17.21 -1.31 -3.74
C ASN A 316 15.98 -1.09 -4.65
N PHE A 317 15.93 0.03 -5.39
CA PHE A 317 14.80 0.33 -6.25
C PHE A 317 14.54 -0.69 -7.38
N ASN A 318 15.52 -1.55 -7.75
CA ASN A 318 15.26 -2.61 -8.72
C ASN A 318 14.38 -3.72 -8.14
N ASP A 319 14.37 -3.89 -6.82
CA ASP A 319 13.54 -4.86 -6.12
C ASP A 319 12.13 -4.33 -5.84
N VAL A 320 11.88 -3.02 -6.06
CA VAL A 320 10.56 -2.40 -5.83
C VAL A 320 9.56 -2.88 -6.86
N ALA A 321 8.49 -3.47 -6.35
CA ALA A 321 7.42 -4.12 -7.11
C ALA A 321 6.27 -3.15 -7.47
N GLU A 322 5.98 -2.20 -6.57
CA GLU A 322 4.99 -1.15 -6.79
C GLU A 322 5.31 0.10 -5.96
N MET A 323 4.81 1.26 -6.39
CA MET A 323 4.91 2.52 -5.68
C MET A 323 3.59 3.30 -5.76
N VAL A 324 3.16 3.88 -4.64
CA VAL A 324 2.11 4.90 -4.62
C VAL A 324 2.71 6.22 -4.19
N VAL A 325 2.52 7.24 -5.02
CA VAL A 325 3.07 8.59 -4.84
C VAL A 325 1.94 9.55 -4.56
N TYR A 326 2.04 10.24 -3.45
CA TYR A 326 1.03 11.14 -2.92
C TYR A 326 1.48 12.58 -3.07
N LEU A 327 0.79 13.37 -3.87
CA LEU A 327 1.02 14.81 -4.00
C LEU A 327 -0.02 15.61 -3.24
N ARG A 328 0.44 16.58 -2.48
CA ARG A 328 -0.43 17.52 -1.75
C ARG A 328 -1.01 18.58 -2.68
N ASP A 329 -0.23 19.08 -3.63
CA ASP A 329 -0.63 20.10 -4.60
C ASP A 329 -0.60 19.52 -6.00
N THR A 330 -1.73 19.58 -6.70
CA THR A 330 -1.86 19.10 -8.07
C THR A 330 -1.00 19.89 -9.06
N ALA A 331 -0.64 21.13 -8.74
CA ALA A 331 0.22 21.97 -9.57
C ALA A 331 1.66 21.45 -9.67
N ASP A 332 2.09 20.61 -8.72
CA ASP A 332 3.43 20.00 -8.73
C ASP A 332 3.52 18.76 -9.65
N TYR A 333 2.38 18.30 -10.20
CA TYR A 333 2.31 17.02 -10.89
C TYR A 333 3.26 16.90 -12.08
N GLU A 334 3.28 17.86 -13.00
CA GLU A 334 4.08 17.76 -14.21
C GLU A 334 5.58 17.63 -13.90
N LEU A 335 6.09 18.38 -12.92
CA LEU A 335 7.49 18.29 -12.50
C LEU A 335 7.80 16.91 -11.90
N VAL A 336 6.91 16.41 -11.02
CA VAL A 336 7.11 15.11 -10.38
C VAL A 336 6.95 13.96 -11.38
N ARG A 337 6.00 14.06 -12.34
CA ARG A 337 5.82 13.08 -13.41
C ARG A 337 7.10 12.93 -14.23
N GLU A 338 7.69 14.05 -14.70
CA GLU A 338 8.94 14.01 -15.46
C GLU A 338 10.08 13.34 -14.69
N MET A 339 10.23 13.64 -13.40
CA MET A 339 11.24 13.03 -12.53
C MET A 339 11.03 11.51 -12.38
N TYR A 340 9.76 11.05 -12.28
CA TYR A 340 9.44 9.63 -12.15
C TYR A 340 9.59 8.89 -13.47
N GLU A 341 9.19 9.47 -14.59
CA GLU A 341 9.40 8.90 -15.94
C GLU A 341 10.90 8.72 -16.25
N GLU A 342 11.74 9.68 -15.87
CA GLU A 342 13.19 9.58 -16.03
C GLU A 342 13.80 8.46 -15.17
N ARG A 343 13.40 8.35 -13.90
CA ARG A 343 14.03 7.44 -12.94
C ARG A 343 13.42 6.03 -12.93
N PHE A 344 12.12 5.91 -13.15
CA PHE A 344 11.35 4.69 -12.90
C PHE A 344 10.51 4.23 -14.10
N ALA A 345 10.92 4.54 -15.31
CA ALA A 345 10.23 4.10 -16.53
C ALA A 345 9.92 2.59 -16.50
N GLY A 346 8.66 2.22 -16.78
CA GLY A 346 8.18 0.83 -16.82
C GLY A 346 8.03 0.14 -15.46
N LYS A 347 8.19 0.87 -14.34
CA LYS A 347 7.85 0.35 -13.01
C LYS A 347 6.37 0.59 -12.70
N PRO A 348 5.72 -0.34 -11.98
CA PRO A 348 4.35 -0.12 -11.51
C PRO A 348 4.31 1.03 -10.50
N TYR A 349 3.82 2.19 -10.89
CA TYR A 349 3.56 3.30 -9.97
C TYR A 349 2.33 4.11 -10.38
N VAL A 350 1.74 4.80 -9.42
CA VAL A 350 0.70 5.79 -9.64
C VAL A 350 1.00 7.06 -8.84
N ILE A 351 0.78 8.23 -9.45
CA ILE A 351 0.86 9.52 -8.78
C ILE A 351 -0.57 10.03 -8.59
N VAL A 352 -0.97 10.23 -7.33
CA VAL A 352 -2.33 10.60 -6.98
C VAL A 352 -2.39 11.89 -6.17
N HIS A 353 -3.49 12.61 -6.28
CA HIS A 353 -3.80 13.71 -5.37
C HIS A 353 -4.21 13.14 -4.00
N ALA A 354 -3.36 13.35 -3.03
CA ALA A 354 -3.61 12.96 -1.65
C ALA A 354 -2.82 13.88 -0.71
N PRO A 355 -3.48 14.80 0.00
CA PRO A 355 -2.78 15.66 0.95
C PRO A 355 -2.05 14.84 2.00
N VAL A 356 -0.76 15.13 2.15
CA VAL A 356 0.10 14.49 3.16
C VAL A 356 -0.27 15.02 4.54
N CYS A 357 -0.13 14.20 5.57
CA CYS A 357 -0.64 14.47 6.92
C CYS A 357 -0.01 15.67 7.66
N ARG A 358 0.99 16.32 7.07
CA ARG A 358 1.59 17.58 7.54
C ARG A 358 1.75 18.56 6.38
N PRO A 359 1.33 19.84 6.53
CA PRO A 359 1.34 20.81 5.43
C PRO A 359 2.72 21.09 4.82
N GLY A 360 3.80 20.93 5.59
CA GLY A 360 5.17 21.11 5.09
C GLY A 360 5.70 20.00 4.20
N TRP A 361 5.05 18.85 4.15
CA TRP A 361 5.37 17.74 3.28
C TRP A 361 4.56 17.82 1.99
N LEU A 362 5.24 18.15 0.89
CA LEU A 362 4.60 18.36 -0.41
C LEU A 362 4.35 17.05 -1.13
N ILE A 363 5.18 16.04 -0.84
CA ILE A 363 5.14 14.71 -1.45
C ILE A 363 5.46 13.64 -0.41
N GLU A 364 4.82 12.49 -0.57
CA GLU A 364 5.09 11.27 0.18
C GLU A 364 5.02 10.08 -0.77
N MET A 365 5.77 9.01 -0.54
CA MET A 365 5.60 7.76 -1.25
C MET A 365 5.66 6.57 -0.30
N GLU A 366 5.00 5.51 -0.69
CA GLU A 366 5.14 4.17 -0.14
C GLU A 366 5.51 3.18 -1.24
N CYS A 367 6.07 2.04 -0.89
CA CYS A 367 6.34 0.98 -1.83
C CYS A 367 6.42 -0.39 -1.16
N MET A 368 6.27 -1.43 -1.99
CA MET A 368 6.62 -2.79 -1.62
C MET A 368 7.78 -3.27 -2.49
N ALA A 369 8.76 -3.97 -1.89
CA ALA A 369 9.85 -4.60 -2.62
C ALA A 369 9.85 -6.12 -2.38
N ILE A 370 10.28 -6.87 -3.40
CA ILE A 370 10.44 -8.33 -3.34
C ILE A 370 11.83 -8.66 -3.87
N LYS A 371 12.62 -9.35 -3.05
CA LYS A 371 13.98 -9.78 -3.39
C LYS A 371 14.15 -11.27 -3.20
N ALA A 372 14.79 -11.94 -4.15
CA ALA A 372 15.23 -13.32 -3.97
C ALA A 372 16.39 -13.37 -2.96
N VAL A 373 16.28 -14.28 -2.00
CA VAL A 373 17.30 -14.55 -0.98
C VAL A 373 17.49 -16.07 -0.84
N ASP A 374 18.57 -16.48 -0.19
CA ASP A 374 18.82 -17.86 0.21
C ASP A 374 19.00 -17.90 1.74
N LEU A 375 17.91 -18.17 2.44
CA LEU A 375 17.83 -18.21 3.90
C LEU A 375 17.30 -19.58 4.36
N PRO A 376 18.09 -20.66 4.27
CA PRO A 376 17.60 -22.03 4.44
C PRO A 376 17.05 -22.35 5.85
N THR A 377 17.31 -21.50 6.84
CA THR A 377 16.77 -21.63 8.21
C THR A 377 15.36 -21.06 8.35
N MET A 378 14.91 -20.27 7.38
CA MET A 378 13.56 -19.71 7.35
C MET A 378 12.57 -20.67 6.69
N PRO A 379 11.27 -20.60 7.02
CA PRO A 379 10.23 -21.33 6.29
C PRO A 379 10.20 -20.92 4.81
N LYS A 380 9.84 -21.85 3.93
CA LYS A 380 9.62 -21.53 2.51
C LYS A 380 8.35 -20.70 2.35
N PHE A 381 8.40 -19.75 1.41
CA PHE A 381 7.22 -19.00 0.99
C PHE A 381 6.24 -19.89 0.26
#